data_9d6f46b72ebf42819ae244d6039a14cb
#
_entry.id   9d6f46b72ebf42819ae244d6039a14cb
#
_cell.length_a   1.000
_cell.length_b   1.000
_cell.length_c   1.000
_cell.angle_alpha   90.00
_cell.angle_beta   90.00
_cell.angle_gamma   90.00
#
_symmetry.space_group_name_H-M   'P 1'
#
loop_
_entity.id
_entity.type
_entity.pdbx_description
1 polymer ?
#
loop_
_entity_poly.entity_id
_entity_poly.type
_entity_poly.pdbx_seq_one_letter_code
_entity_poly.pdbx_strand_id
1 'polypeptide(L)'
;IIGSAIVTIIFVLLYFWHLSGETIISSAETVYPGNRINTGGGLFSQVFRYGASLFLPIKCENLYPFSAEPEMAQIFTLFPLGIFLSLYVLIKEKRKDKLLIVLSIIEIFLIAYCAIPFPEFLSKITLLSRCTPHRVILALGYLNIIQIVRVIVINSNIFSRKIASSIAIIFASMLTVLNSILCKAYMTTIFNIILWTVLVISVYFIIRSRDKICKKILVVSMSFFIALTGIMVNPVQAGCDVIYKNALVKEIYEISKDDDGLWLVEGKFPLTNIPI
;
A
#
# COMPACT_ATOMS: atom_id res chain seq x y z
N ILE A 1 6.55 -30.03 -14.27
CA ILE A 1 5.99 -28.67 -14.15
C ILE A 1 7.01 -27.71 -13.49
N ILE A 2 7.54 -28.01 -12.27
CA ILE A 2 8.51 -27.10 -11.60
C ILE A 2 9.80 -26.96 -12.41
N GLY A 3 10.36 -28.08 -12.93
CA GLY A 3 11.57 -28.04 -13.73
C GLY A 3 11.40 -27.25 -15.05
N SER A 4 10.28 -27.39 -15.73
CA SER A 4 10.01 -26.62 -16.95
C SER A 4 9.84 -25.12 -16.66
N ALA A 5 9.19 -24.75 -15.54
CA ALA A 5 9.07 -23.37 -15.12
C ALA A 5 10.43 -22.73 -14.82
N ILE A 6 11.33 -23.44 -14.11
CA ILE A 6 12.69 -22.96 -13.82
C ILE A 6 13.48 -22.74 -15.12
N VAL A 7 13.45 -23.70 -16.05
CA VAL A 7 14.13 -23.57 -17.34
C VAL A 7 13.61 -22.37 -18.13
N THR A 8 12.28 -22.18 -18.16
CA THR A 8 11.68 -21.03 -18.84
C THR A 8 12.12 -19.70 -18.21
N ILE A 9 12.15 -19.61 -16.89
CA ILE A 9 12.60 -18.40 -16.17
C ILE A 9 14.08 -18.12 -16.51
N ILE A 10 14.94 -19.14 -16.45
CA ILE A 10 16.37 -18.97 -16.78
C ILE A 10 16.52 -18.47 -18.22
N PHE A 11 15.81 -19.08 -19.17
CA PHE A 11 15.88 -18.69 -20.59
C PHE A 11 15.44 -17.24 -20.78
N VAL A 12 14.32 -16.83 -20.16
CA VAL A 12 13.83 -15.44 -20.22
C VAL A 12 14.83 -14.46 -19.61
N LEU A 13 15.44 -14.81 -18.48
CA LEU A 13 16.45 -13.96 -17.84
C LEU A 13 17.71 -13.81 -18.69
N LEU A 14 18.19 -14.90 -19.31
CA LEU A 14 19.35 -14.86 -20.21
C LEU A 14 19.05 -14.06 -21.48
N TYR A 15 17.86 -14.24 -22.05
CA TYR A 15 17.43 -13.46 -23.22
C TYR A 15 17.33 -11.97 -22.89
N PHE A 16 16.73 -11.63 -21.76
CA PHE A 16 16.65 -10.25 -21.29
C PHE A 16 18.03 -9.64 -21.00
N TRP A 17 18.93 -10.42 -20.40
CA TRP A 17 20.31 -10.00 -20.20
C TRP A 17 21.04 -9.75 -21.50
N HIS A 18 20.86 -10.59 -22.51
CA HIS A 18 21.45 -10.40 -23.82
C HIS A 18 20.95 -9.12 -24.50
N LEU A 19 19.66 -8.81 -24.39
CA LEU A 19 19.09 -7.60 -25.01
C LEU A 19 19.42 -6.29 -24.25
N SER A 20 19.47 -6.36 -22.94
CA SER A 20 19.50 -5.15 -22.08
C SER A 20 20.66 -5.11 -21.11
N GLY A 21 21.63 -6.02 -21.21
CA GLY A 21 22.71 -6.16 -20.23
C GLY A 21 23.56 -4.89 -20.09
N GLU A 22 23.92 -4.26 -21.21
CA GLU A 22 24.66 -2.99 -21.19
C GLU A 22 23.89 -1.86 -20.51
N THR A 23 22.60 -1.76 -20.79
CA THR A 23 21.71 -0.77 -20.13
C THR A 23 21.59 -1.03 -18.64
N ILE A 24 21.51 -2.31 -18.24
CA ILE A 24 21.44 -2.70 -16.83
C ILE A 24 22.75 -2.33 -16.11
N ILE A 25 23.91 -2.63 -16.72
CA ILE A 25 25.22 -2.31 -16.15
C ILE A 25 25.37 -0.78 -16.03
N SER A 26 25.11 -0.05 -17.12
CA SER A 26 25.16 1.40 -17.13
C SER A 26 24.25 2.03 -16.08
N SER A 27 23.01 1.52 -15.95
CA SER A 27 22.08 1.98 -14.91
C SER A 27 22.56 1.64 -13.49
N ALA A 28 23.25 0.51 -13.32
CA ALA A 28 23.79 0.11 -12.02
C ALA A 28 24.95 1.01 -11.54
N GLU A 29 25.68 1.61 -12.46
CA GLU A 29 26.80 2.53 -12.16
C GLU A 29 26.34 3.95 -11.82
N THR A 30 25.08 4.30 -12.13
CA THR A 30 24.53 5.62 -11.81
C THR A 30 24.26 5.78 -10.31
N VAL A 31 24.25 7.02 -9.81
CA VAL A 31 23.87 7.30 -8.41
C VAL A 31 22.39 6.96 -8.18
N TYR A 32 21.53 7.18 -9.17
CA TYR A 32 20.12 6.83 -9.15
C TYR A 32 19.71 6.31 -10.54
N PRO A 33 19.12 5.11 -10.61
CA PRO A 33 18.68 4.20 -9.55
C PRO A 33 19.77 3.27 -8.97
N GLY A 34 20.97 3.24 -9.54
CA GLY A 34 21.99 2.20 -9.36
C GLY A 34 22.57 2.07 -7.95
N ASN A 35 23.31 3.08 -7.49
CA ASN A 35 24.09 3.01 -6.23
C ASN A 35 23.29 3.43 -4.98
N ARG A 36 21.99 3.68 -5.10
CA ARG A 36 21.14 4.02 -3.97
C ARG A 36 20.99 2.84 -3.03
N ILE A 37 21.35 3.03 -1.77
CA ILE A 37 21.21 2.01 -0.73
C ILE A 37 20.22 2.51 0.31
N ASN A 38 19.14 1.74 0.50
CA ASN A 38 18.17 1.95 1.57
C ASN A 38 18.45 0.94 2.69
N THR A 39 18.51 1.44 3.91
CA THR A 39 18.70 0.61 5.12
C THR A 39 17.42 0.45 5.93
N GLY A 40 16.34 1.11 5.54
CA GLY A 40 15.10 1.09 6.29
C GLY A 40 15.09 2.05 7.49
N GLY A 41 14.17 1.81 8.42
CA GLY A 41 14.02 2.57 9.66
C GLY A 41 13.22 3.88 9.52
N GLY A 42 12.69 4.37 10.67
CA GLY A 42 12.08 5.69 10.79
C GLY A 42 10.65 5.85 10.26
N LEU A 43 10.09 4.86 9.58
CA LEU A 43 8.78 4.97 8.91
C LEU A 43 7.67 4.08 9.50
N PHE A 44 7.92 3.45 10.65
CA PHE A 44 6.95 2.53 11.25
C PHE A 44 5.58 3.18 11.52
N SER A 45 5.56 4.44 11.95
CA SER A 45 4.30 5.17 12.18
C SER A 45 3.46 5.32 10.92
N GLN A 46 4.07 5.39 9.75
CA GLN A 46 3.36 5.56 8.48
C GLN A 46 2.54 4.33 8.09
N VAL A 47 2.90 3.15 8.60
CA VAL A 47 2.12 1.91 8.39
C VAL A 47 0.67 2.07 8.84
N PHE A 48 0.41 2.94 9.81
CA PHE A 48 -0.93 3.17 10.37
C PHE A 48 -1.75 4.25 9.66
N ARG A 49 -1.19 4.93 8.65
CA ARG A 49 -1.90 6.00 7.92
C ARG A 49 -2.99 5.50 6.96
N TYR A 50 -3.08 4.20 6.73
CA TYR A 50 -4.01 3.61 5.77
C TYR A 50 -5.48 3.98 6.00
N GLY A 51 -5.86 4.37 7.23
CA GLY A 51 -7.23 4.84 7.51
C GLY A 51 -7.61 6.08 6.71
N ALA A 52 -6.65 6.99 6.49
CA ALA A 52 -6.87 8.17 5.67
C ALA A 52 -7.07 7.84 4.18
N SER A 53 -6.50 6.72 3.70
CA SER A 53 -6.64 6.31 2.30
C SER A 53 -8.09 6.03 1.88
N LEU A 54 -8.95 5.73 2.84
CA LEU A 54 -10.38 5.53 2.66
C LEU A 54 -11.09 6.74 2.04
N PHE A 55 -10.60 7.93 2.33
CA PHE A 55 -11.22 9.20 1.95
C PHE A 55 -10.58 9.85 0.73
N LEU A 56 -9.50 9.27 0.18
CA LEU A 56 -8.80 9.81 -0.98
C LEU A 56 -9.70 10.03 -2.19
N PRO A 57 -10.65 9.12 -2.52
CA PRO A 57 -11.57 9.35 -3.63
C PRO A 57 -12.51 10.55 -3.42
N ILE A 58 -12.73 10.97 -2.17
CA ILE A 58 -13.68 12.02 -1.79
C ILE A 58 -12.97 13.37 -1.60
N LYS A 59 -11.73 13.35 -1.09
CA LYS A 59 -10.95 14.54 -0.79
C LYS A 59 -9.56 14.43 -1.42
N CYS A 60 -9.41 15.03 -2.59
CA CYS A 60 -8.19 15.04 -3.41
C CYS A 60 -7.44 16.37 -3.35
N GLU A 61 -7.56 17.15 -2.27
CA GLU A 61 -6.92 18.46 -2.16
C GLU A 61 -5.44 18.34 -1.79
N ASN A 62 -4.68 19.45 -2.01
CA ASN A 62 -3.24 19.58 -1.80
C ASN A 62 -2.71 19.25 -0.38
N LEU A 63 -3.60 19.00 0.59
CA LEU A 63 -3.28 18.58 1.95
C LEU A 63 -3.27 17.06 2.07
N TYR A 64 -2.59 16.42 1.15
CA TYR A 64 -2.42 14.99 1.15
C TYR A 64 -1.63 14.54 2.41
N PRO A 65 -2.12 13.55 3.18
CA PRO A 65 -1.42 13.10 4.38
C PRO A 65 -0.12 12.36 4.06
N PHE A 66 0.09 12.07 2.79
CA PHE A 66 1.27 11.40 2.25
C PHE A 66 2.00 12.43 1.40
N SER A 67 3.32 12.54 1.52
CA SER A 67 4.10 13.36 0.61
C SER A 67 3.81 12.96 -0.85
N ALA A 68 3.95 13.88 -1.78
CA ALA A 68 3.61 13.71 -3.20
C ALA A 68 4.44 12.63 -3.93
N GLU A 69 5.13 11.74 -3.21
CA GLU A 69 5.89 10.66 -3.80
C GLU A 69 4.94 9.56 -4.31
N PRO A 70 4.99 9.19 -5.60
CA PRO A 70 4.13 8.15 -6.20
C PRO A 70 4.25 6.79 -5.49
N GLU A 71 5.32 6.60 -4.73
CA GLU A 71 5.66 5.37 -4.03
C GLU A 71 4.84 5.13 -2.75
N MET A 72 4.07 6.12 -2.32
CA MET A 72 3.31 6.08 -1.06
C MET A 72 1.86 5.62 -1.22
N ALA A 73 1.55 4.90 -2.27
CA ALA A 73 0.25 4.29 -2.43
C ALA A 73 -0.10 3.44 -1.21
N GLN A 74 -1.11 3.85 -0.46
CA GLN A 74 -1.61 3.08 0.66
C GLN A 74 -3.00 2.56 0.35
N ILE A 75 -3.24 1.32 0.73
CA ILE A 75 -4.53 0.65 0.66
C ILE A 75 -5.08 0.45 2.07
N PHE A 76 -6.39 0.38 2.20
CA PHE A 76 -7.04 0.11 3.47
C PHE A 76 -6.80 -1.36 3.88
N THR A 77 -5.93 -1.58 4.87
CA THR A 77 -5.34 -2.89 5.15
C THR A 77 -5.78 -3.55 6.45
N LEU A 78 -6.36 -2.79 7.38
CA LEU A 78 -6.64 -3.22 8.76
C LEU A 78 -5.38 -3.68 9.54
N PHE A 79 -4.19 -3.27 9.11
CA PHE A 79 -2.96 -3.59 9.85
C PHE A 79 -3.05 -3.01 11.30
N PRO A 80 -2.63 -3.74 12.33
CA PRO A 80 -1.96 -5.04 12.37
C PRO A 80 -2.89 -6.24 12.70
N LEU A 81 -4.18 -6.16 12.35
CA LEU A 81 -5.17 -7.18 12.71
C LEU A 81 -4.79 -8.59 12.20
N GLY A 82 -4.30 -8.69 10.96
CA GLY A 82 -3.95 -9.97 10.33
C GLY A 82 -2.89 -10.73 11.11
N ILE A 83 -1.80 -10.07 11.46
CA ILE A 83 -0.71 -10.71 12.23
C ILE A 83 -1.20 -11.10 13.63
N PHE A 84 -1.97 -10.26 14.33
CA PHE A 84 -2.52 -10.60 15.64
C PHE A 84 -3.45 -11.81 15.60
N LEU A 85 -4.36 -11.89 14.64
CA LEU A 85 -5.23 -13.02 14.46
C LEU A 85 -4.46 -14.27 14.08
N SER A 86 -3.46 -14.16 13.22
CA SER A 86 -2.61 -15.28 12.81
C SER A 86 -1.84 -15.85 13.99
N LEU A 87 -1.16 -15.01 14.77
CA LEU A 87 -0.42 -15.43 15.95
C LEU A 87 -1.36 -16.05 17.00
N TYR A 88 -2.56 -15.48 17.21
CA TYR A 88 -3.54 -16.05 18.10
C TYR A 88 -3.96 -17.46 17.69
N VAL A 89 -4.26 -17.68 16.41
CA VAL A 89 -4.63 -19.00 15.87
C VAL A 89 -3.48 -20.00 16.00
N LEU A 90 -2.26 -19.58 15.67
CA LEU A 90 -1.08 -20.45 15.74
C LEU A 90 -0.74 -20.85 17.18
N ILE A 91 -0.82 -19.93 18.14
CA ILE A 91 -0.40 -20.16 19.54
C ILE A 91 -1.53 -20.85 20.32
N LYS A 92 -2.73 -20.29 20.30
CA LYS A 92 -3.81 -20.75 21.18
C LYS A 92 -4.53 -21.97 20.64
N GLU A 93 -4.79 -22.04 19.34
CA GLU A 93 -5.40 -23.21 18.72
C GLU A 93 -4.39 -24.30 18.36
N LYS A 94 -3.09 -24.06 18.60
CA LYS A 94 -1.97 -24.98 18.30
C LYS A 94 -2.03 -25.51 16.85
N ARG A 95 -2.59 -24.75 15.93
CA ARG A 95 -2.68 -25.12 14.52
C ARG A 95 -1.34 -24.94 13.82
N LYS A 96 -0.87 -25.99 13.18
CA LYS A 96 0.36 -25.96 12.37
C LYS A 96 0.03 -25.54 10.92
N ASP A 97 -0.47 -24.32 10.74
CA ASP A 97 -0.70 -23.79 9.40
C ASP A 97 0.61 -23.19 8.87
N LYS A 98 1.24 -23.90 7.94
CA LYS A 98 2.54 -23.52 7.37
C LYS A 98 2.48 -22.16 6.67
N LEU A 99 1.37 -21.85 5.98
CA LEU A 99 1.20 -20.58 5.29
C LEU A 99 1.16 -19.41 6.28
N LEU A 100 0.35 -19.51 7.33
CA LEU A 100 0.30 -18.46 8.37
C LEU A 100 1.64 -18.26 9.05
N ILE A 101 2.39 -19.35 9.31
CA ILE A 101 3.72 -19.26 9.92
C ILE A 101 4.66 -18.46 9.01
N VAL A 102 4.75 -18.84 7.74
CA VAL A 102 5.63 -18.17 6.78
C VAL A 102 5.26 -16.70 6.61
N LEU A 103 3.97 -16.41 6.42
CA LEU A 103 3.49 -15.02 6.27
C LEU A 103 3.81 -14.18 7.52
N SER A 104 3.62 -14.75 8.72
CA SER A 104 3.91 -14.03 9.98
C SER A 104 5.40 -13.76 10.15
N ILE A 105 6.27 -14.68 9.77
CA ILE A 105 7.73 -14.49 9.81
C ILE A 105 8.13 -13.37 8.86
N ILE A 106 7.65 -13.40 7.61
CA ILE A 106 7.94 -12.37 6.61
C ILE A 106 7.43 -11.01 7.10
N GLU A 107 6.22 -10.95 7.63
CA GLU A 107 5.62 -9.69 8.09
C GLU A 107 6.39 -9.10 9.27
N ILE A 108 6.78 -9.90 10.26
CA ILE A 108 7.62 -9.46 11.39
C ILE A 108 8.96 -8.92 10.88
N PHE A 109 9.57 -9.59 9.91
CA PHE A 109 10.84 -9.16 9.32
C PHE A 109 10.68 -7.79 8.61
N LEU A 110 9.62 -7.60 7.83
CA LEU A 110 9.35 -6.33 7.16
C LEU A 110 8.96 -5.20 8.14
N ILE A 111 8.24 -5.53 9.23
CA ILE A 111 7.99 -4.59 10.33
C ILE A 111 9.30 -4.11 10.95
N ALA A 112 10.22 -5.04 11.20
CA ALA A 112 11.55 -4.69 11.74
C ALA A 112 12.31 -3.78 10.78
N TYR A 113 12.27 -4.04 9.46
CA TYR A 113 12.89 -3.18 8.45
C TYR A 113 12.29 -1.76 8.43
N CYS A 114 10.97 -1.62 8.62
CA CYS A 114 10.33 -0.30 8.70
C CYS A 114 10.63 0.43 10.01
N ALA A 115 10.84 -0.30 11.11
CA ALA A 115 11.02 0.26 12.44
C ALA A 115 12.47 0.68 12.73
N ILE A 116 13.43 -0.14 12.35
CA ILE A 116 14.87 0.04 12.65
C ILE A 116 15.71 -0.05 11.38
N PRO A 117 16.78 0.75 11.28
CA PRO A 117 17.69 0.65 10.15
C PRO A 117 18.45 -0.68 10.21
N PHE A 118 18.43 -1.41 9.07
CA PHE A 118 19.20 -2.64 8.93
C PHE A 118 20.67 -2.34 8.59
N PRO A 119 21.60 -3.20 9.01
CA PRO A 119 22.97 -3.17 8.51
C PRO A 119 22.98 -3.29 6.98
N GLU A 120 23.89 -2.57 6.32
CA GLU A 120 23.94 -2.48 4.85
C GLU A 120 24.05 -3.87 4.20
N PHE A 121 24.87 -4.78 4.76
CA PHE A 121 25.02 -6.13 4.25
C PHE A 121 23.69 -6.91 4.26
N LEU A 122 22.89 -6.75 5.33
CA LEU A 122 21.58 -7.42 5.45
C LEU A 122 20.58 -6.87 4.44
N SER A 123 20.55 -5.55 4.27
CA SER A 123 19.71 -4.90 3.25
C SER A 123 20.08 -5.33 1.82
N LYS A 124 21.37 -5.52 1.54
CA LYS A 124 21.86 -6.01 0.24
C LYS A 124 21.48 -7.47 -0.01
N ILE A 125 21.72 -8.38 0.94
CA ILE A 125 21.40 -9.81 0.81
C ILE A 125 19.89 -10.02 0.62
N THR A 126 19.07 -9.26 1.33
CA THR A 126 17.60 -9.36 1.23
C THR A 126 17.02 -8.57 0.07
N LEU A 127 17.83 -7.88 -0.72
CA LEU A 127 17.44 -6.97 -1.80
C LEU A 127 16.60 -5.75 -1.33
N LEU A 128 16.39 -5.61 -0.03
CA LEU A 128 15.69 -4.45 0.53
C LEU A 128 16.46 -3.14 0.34
N SER A 129 17.77 -3.21 0.10
CA SER A 129 18.58 -2.04 -0.25
C SER A 129 18.07 -1.30 -1.49
N ARG A 130 17.33 -1.96 -2.37
CA ARG A 130 16.71 -1.40 -3.58
C ARG A 130 15.26 -0.98 -3.38
N CYS A 131 14.70 -1.23 -2.20
CA CYS A 131 13.31 -0.96 -1.87
C CYS A 131 13.21 0.14 -0.81
N THR A 132 12.47 1.19 -1.10
CA THR A 132 12.19 2.21 -0.10
C THR A 132 11.25 1.63 0.97
N PRO A 133 11.38 2.05 2.26
CA PRO A 133 10.45 1.62 3.30
C PRO A 133 8.98 1.90 2.97
N HIS A 134 8.68 2.95 2.19
CA HIS A 134 7.33 3.26 1.72
C HIS A 134 6.72 2.14 0.87
N ARG A 135 7.50 1.51 0.00
CA ARG A 135 7.06 0.35 -0.79
C ARG A 135 6.83 -0.88 0.08
N VAL A 136 7.63 -1.04 1.13
CA VAL A 136 7.46 -2.14 2.09
C VAL A 136 6.14 -2.03 2.85
N ILE A 137 5.66 -0.81 3.15
CA ILE A 137 4.35 -0.59 3.77
C ILE A 137 3.22 -1.20 2.93
N LEU A 138 3.30 -1.10 1.61
CA LEU A 138 2.33 -1.72 0.72
C LEU A 138 2.37 -3.25 0.82
N ALA A 139 3.58 -3.84 0.84
CA ALA A 139 3.75 -5.28 1.03
C ALA A 139 3.21 -5.76 2.38
N LEU A 140 3.45 -5.02 3.46
CA LEU A 140 2.86 -5.29 4.79
C LEU A 140 1.33 -5.29 4.73
N GLY A 141 0.74 -4.33 4.02
CA GLY A 141 -0.69 -4.26 3.83
C GLY A 141 -1.27 -5.50 3.14
N TYR A 142 -0.64 -5.97 2.05
CA TYR A 142 -1.06 -7.19 1.36
C TYR A 142 -0.90 -8.44 2.23
N LEU A 143 0.22 -8.58 2.93
CA LEU A 143 0.44 -9.70 3.86
C LEU A 143 -0.65 -9.76 4.92
N ASN A 144 -0.96 -8.62 5.54
CA ASN A 144 -2.00 -8.52 6.54
C ASN A 144 -3.39 -8.92 5.99
N ILE A 145 -3.75 -8.50 4.78
CA ILE A 145 -5.01 -8.89 4.14
C ILE A 145 -5.05 -10.40 3.87
N ILE A 146 -3.96 -10.97 3.33
CA ILE A 146 -3.87 -12.40 3.05
C ILE A 146 -4.01 -13.21 4.34
N GLN A 147 -3.40 -12.78 5.43
CA GLN A 147 -3.54 -13.41 6.74
C GLN A 147 -4.97 -13.34 7.26
N ILE A 148 -5.64 -12.19 7.17
CA ILE A 148 -7.06 -12.06 7.56
C ILE A 148 -7.92 -13.04 6.76
N VAL A 149 -7.76 -13.08 5.43
CA VAL A 149 -8.50 -14.01 4.56
C VAL A 149 -8.22 -15.46 4.95
N ARG A 150 -6.96 -15.82 5.22
CA ARG A 150 -6.61 -17.18 5.65
C ARG A 150 -7.24 -17.54 6.97
N VAL A 151 -7.24 -16.66 7.95
CA VAL A 151 -7.92 -16.88 9.25
C VAL A 151 -9.43 -17.07 9.08
N ILE A 152 -10.07 -16.28 8.21
CA ILE A 152 -11.48 -16.44 7.87
C ILE A 152 -11.76 -17.81 7.23
N VAL A 153 -10.88 -18.26 6.33
CA VAL A 153 -11.01 -19.57 5.64
C VAL A 153 -10.84 -20.74 6.61
N ILE A 154 -9.90 -20.64 7.54
CA ILE A 154 -9.70 -21.65 8.59
C ILE A 154 -10.94 -21.80 9.49
N ASN A 155 -11.81 -20.79 9.49
CA ASN A 155 -13.10 -20.82 10.15
C ASN A 155 -13.01 -21.03 11.68
N SER A 156 -12.04 -20.37 12.31
CA SER A 156 -11.85 -20.44 13.75
C SER A 156 -12.80 -19.47 14.48
N ASN A 157 -13.53 -19.99 15.49
CA ASN A 157 -14.26 -19.14 16.43
C ASN A 157 -13.27 -18.61 17.47
N ILE A 158 -12.69 -17.45 17.16
CA ILE A 158 -11.61 -16.94 17.99
C ILE A 158 -12.16 -16.42 19.32
N PHE A 159 -13.32 -15.75 19.31
CA PHE A 159 -13.82 -15.07 20.51
C PHE A 159 -15.36 -15.11 20.65
N SER A 160 -15.85 -15.01 21.90
CA SER A 160 -17.28 -14.81 22.19
C SER A 160 -17.77 -13.44 21.64
N ARG A 161 -19.09 -13.26 21.50
CA ARG A 161 -19.66 -12.00 20.99
C ARG A 161 -19.20 -10.78 21.79
N LYS A 162 -19.19 -10.86 23.12
CA LYS A 162 -18.78 -9.77 24.02
C LYS A 162 -17.32 -9.40 23.80
N ILE A 163 -16.44 -10.40 23.75
CA ILE A 163 -15.00 -10.19 23.54
C ILE A 163 -14.73 -9.64 22.13
N ALA A 164 -15.42 -10.16 21.11
CA ALA A 164 -15.29 -9.66 19.74
C ALA A 164 -15.69 -8.17 19.62
N SER A 165 -16.78 -7.77 20.28
CA SER A 165 -17.20 -6.36 20.32
C SER A 165 -16.17 -5.48 21.04
N SER A 166 -15.64 -5.93 22.17
CA SER A 166 -14.62 -5.18 22.92
C SER A 166 -13.33 -5.00 22.10
N ILE A 167 -12.86 -6.08 21.46
CA ILE A 167 -11.68 -6.02 20.59
C ILE A 167 -11.92 -5.05 19.43
N ALA A 168 -13.07 -5.13 18.77
CA ALA A 168 -13.40 -4.25 17.66
C ALA A 168 -13.43 -2.77 18.06
N ILE A 169 -14.04 -2.44 19.20
CA ILE A 169 -14.10 -1.08 19.72
C ILE A 169 -12.71 -0.57 20.09
N ILE A 170 -11.93 -1.35 20.85
CA ILE A 170 -10.58 -0.96 21.27
C ILE A 170 -9.68 -0.73 20.04
N PHE A 171 -9.67 -1.68 19.10
CA PHE A 171 -8.87 -1.60 17.88
C PHE A 171 -9.26 -0.38 17.03
N ALA A 172 -10.56 -0.17 16.80
CA ALA A 172 -11.07 0.95 16.05
C ALA A 172 -10.71 2.30 16.72
N SER A 173 -10.87 2.39 18.04
CA SER A 173 -10.53 3.60 18.79
C SER A 173 -9.04 3.91 18.70
N MET A 174 -8.18 2.92 18.92
CA MET A 174 -6.73 3.08 18.81
C MET A 174 -6.32 3.55 17.40
N LEU A 175 -6.80 2.90 16.35
CA LEU A 175 -6.45 3.26 14.97
C LEU A 175 -7.00 4.62 14.55
N THR A 176 -8.22 4.96 14.96
CA THR A 176 -8.80 6.28 14.65
C THR A 176 -8.00 7.39 15.32
N VAL A 177 -7.59 7.22 16.58
CA VAL A 177 -6.73 8.17 17.28
C VAL A 177 -5.37 8.30 16.59
N LEU A 178 -4.73 7.17 16.23
CA LEU A 178 -3.46 7.19 15.50
C LEU A 178 -3.59 7.92 14.16
N ASN A 179 -4.63 7.63 13.37
CA ASN A 179 -4.87 8.34 12.11
C ASN A 179 -5.13 9.84 12.31
N SER A 180 -5.89 10.20 13.34
CA SER A 180 -6.15 11.61 13.67
C SER A 180 -4.87 12.38 14.03
N ILE A 181 -3.91 11.73 14.70
CA ILE A 181 -2.62 12.33 15.04
C ILE A 181 -1.71 12.40 13.82
N LEU A 182 -1.57 11.28 13.08
CA LEU A 182 -0.63 11.16 11.96
C LEU A 182 -1.06 11.95 10.71
N CYS A 183 -2.37 12.14 10.54
CA CYS A 183 -2.97 12.81 9.39
C CYS A 183 -3.82 14.02 9.82
N LYS A 184 -3.39 14.75 10.84
CA LYS A 184 -4.15 15.83 11.50
C LYS A 184 -4.71 16.86 10.52
N ALA A 185 -3.95 17.26 9.52
CA ALA A 185 -4.38 18.26 8.53
C ALA A 185 -5.48 17.74 7.57
N TYR A 186 -5.59 16.41 7.44
CA TYR A 186 -6.49 15.74 6.50
C TYR A 186 -7.75 15.20 7.17
N MET A 187 -7.61 14.59 8.35
CA MET A 187 -8.70 13.92 9.07
C MET A 187 -9.61 14.90 9.79
N THR A 188 -10.83 15.06 9.27
CA THR A 188 -11.88 15.84 9.94
C THR A 188 -12.60 14.98 11.00
N THR A 189 -13.38 15.64 11.88
CA THR A 189 -14.21 14.92 12.87
C THR A 189 -15.17 13.92 12.19
N ILE A 190 -15.78 14.30 11.07
CA ILE A 190 -16.69 13.43 10.31
C ILE A 190 -15.93 12.21 9.77
N PHE A 191 -14.74 12.40 9.20
CA PHE A 191 -13.91 11.30 8.70
C PHE A 191 -13.49 10.35 9.83
N ASN A 192 -13.16 10.86 11.00
CA ASN A 192 -12.85 10.05 12.16
C ASN A 192 -14.04 9.19 12.62
N ILE A 193 -15.26 9.74 12.64
CA ILE A 193 -16.47 8.99 13.00
C ILE A 193 -16.74 7.89 11.96
N ILE A 194 -16.65 8.20 10.67
CA ILE A 194 -16.83 7.22 9.59
C ILE A 194 -15.78 6.12 9.69
N LEU A 195 -14.50 6.49 9.83
CA LEU A 195 -13.40 5.53 9.97
C LEU A 195 -13.61 4.60 11.16
N TRP A 196 -13.93 5.16 12.33
CA TRP A 196 -14.22 4.38 13.53
C TRP A 196 -15.35 3.39 13.31
N THR A 197 -16.46 3.82 12.71
CA THR A 197 -17.61 2.97 12.43
C THR A 197 -17.25 1.84 11.48
N VAL A 198 -16.55 2.14 10.38
CA VAL A 198 -16.08 1.14 9.40
C VAL A 198 -15.15 0.13 10.05
N LEU A 199 -14.22 0.59 10.89
CA LEU A 199 -13.29 -0.28 11.61
C LEU A 199 -14.01 -1.21 12.60
N VAL A 200 -14.93 -0.68 13.41
CA VAL A 200 -15.71 -1.49 14.37
C VAL A 200 -16.47 -2.60 13.64
N ILE A 201 -17.21 -2.23 12.59
CA ILE A 201 -18.01 -3.16 11.80
C ILE A 201 -17.10 -4.24 11.16
N SER A 202 -16.03 -3.81 10.48
CA SER A 202 -15.11 -4.72 9.78
C SER A 202 -14.45 -5.70 10.73
N VAL A 203 -13.86 -5.21 11.82
CA VAL A 203 -13.14 -6.06 12.79
C VAL A 203 -14.10 -7.01 13.49
N TYR A 204 -15.29 -6.55 13.91
CA TYR A 204 -16.29 -7.40 14.52
C TYR A 204 -16.69 -8.57 13.60
N PHE A 205 -17.04 -8.28 12.35
CA PHE A 205 -17.46 -9.32 11.41
C PHE A 205 -16.33 -10.25 10.99
N ILE A 206 -15.08 -9.76 10.89
CA ILE A 206 -13.91 -10.62 10.66
C ILE A 206 -13.75 -11.63 11.80
N ILE A 207 -13.76 -11.16 13.04
CA ILE A 207 -13.62 -12.04 14.21
C ILE A 207 -14.77 -13.06 14.32
N ARG A 208 -15.96 -12.65 13.88
CA ARG A 208 -17.19 -13.47 13.91
C ARG A 208 -17.48 -14.21 12.59
N SER A 209 -16.52 -14.29 11.68
CA SER A 209 -16.70 -14.81 10.33
C SER A 209 -17.10 -16.30 10.24
N ARG A 210 -17.00 -17.07 11.32
CA ARG A 210 -17.55 -18.45 11.40
C ARG A 210 -19.07 -18.46 11.37
N ASP A 211 -19.73 -17.47 11.94
CA ASP A 211 -21.17 -17.29 11.83
C ASP A 211 -21.54 -16.98 10.38
N LYS A 212 -22.37 -17.83 9.76
CA LYS A 212 -22.75 -17.69 8.34
C LYS A 212 -23.36 -16.34 8.02
N ILE A 213 -24.15 -15.78 8.96
CA ILE A 213 -24.79 -14.47 8.80
C ILE A 213 -23.71 -13.37 8.84
N CYS A 214 -22.81 -13.41 9.84
CA CYS A 214 -21.71 -12.45 9.95
C CYS A 214 -20.80 -12.49 8.72
N LYS A 215 -20.47 -13.68 8.22
CA LYS A 215 -19.68 -13.84 6.99
C LYS A 215 -20.38 -13.24 5.77
N LYS A 216 -21.70 -13.48 5.61
CA LYS A 216 -22.46 -12.90 4.51
C LYS A 216 -22.49 -11.37 4.58
N ILE A 217 -22.73 -10.81 5.77
CA ILE A 217 -22.72 -9.36 5.98
C ILE A 217 -21.33 -8.79 5.68
N LEU A 218 -20.25 -9.43 6.14
CA LEU A 218 -18.88 -9.02 5.85
C LEU A 218 -18.63 -8.95 4.34
N VAL A 219 -18.96 -10.01 3.61
CA VAL A 219 -18.75 -10.05 2.14
C VAL A 219 -19.55 -8.95 1.45
N VAL A 220 -20.84 -8.80 1.77
CA VAL A 220 -21.70 -7.78 1.15
C VAL A 220 -21.22 -6.37 1.48
N SER A 221 -20.88 -6.07 2.74
CA SER A 221 -20.42 -4.76 3.15
C SER A 221 -19.06 -4.41 2.53
N MET A 222 -18.12 -5.36 2.47
CA MET A 222 -16.83 -5.14 1.83
C MET A 222 -16.96 -4.95 0.31
N SER A 223 -17.81 -5.75 -0.36
CA SER A 223 -18.06 -5.60 -1.80
C SER A 223 -18.70 -4.25 -2.11
N PHE A 224 -19.68 -3.82 -1.32
CA PHE A 224 -20.30 -2.51 -1.45
C PHE A 224 -19.27 -1.39 -1.25
N PHE A 225 -18.42 -1.52 -0.25
CA PHE A 225 -17.40 -0.53 0.07
C PHE A 225 -16.36 -0.40 -1.04
N ILE A 226 -15.88 -1.54 -1.59
CA ILE A 226 -14.94 -1.57 -2.72
C ILE A 226 -15.59 -0.96 -3.97
N ALA A 227 -16.85 -1.29 -4.24
CA ALA A 227 -17.59 -0.71 -5.36
C ALA A 227 -17.74 0.80 -5.20
N LEU A 228 -18.14 1.29 -4.02
CA LEU A 228 -18.31 2.71 -3.73
C LEU A 228 -17.01 3.50 -3.92
N THR A 229 -15.90 3.00 -3.36
CA THR A 229 -14.60 3.65 -3.51
C THR A 229 -14.07 3.55 -4.93
N GLY A 230 -14.31 2.42 -5.63
CA GLY A 230 -13.89 2.23 -7.02
C GLY A 230 -14.65 3.11 -8.03
N ILE A 231 -15.94 3.35 -7.81
CA ILE A 231 -16.76 4.24 -8.65
C ILE A 231 -16.27 5.69 -8.59
N MET A 232 -15.74 6.12 -7.44
CA MET A 232 -15.21 7.47 -7.24
C MET A 232 -13.85 7.69 -7.90
N VAL A 233 -13.15 6.61 -8.28
CA VAL A 233 -11.88 6.68 -9.00
C VAL A 233 -12.15 6.62 -10.50
N ASN A 234 -11.75 7.66 -11.22
CA ASN A 234 -11.82 7.65 -12.68
C ASN A 234 -10.49 7.10 -13.27
N PRO A 235 -10.39 5.79 -13.54
CA PRO A 235 -9.15 5.18 -14.03
C PRO A 235 -8.87 5.50 -15.51
N VAL A 236 -9.86 6.03 -16.23
CA VAL A 236 -9.75 6.32 -17.66
C VAL A 236 -10.18 7.78 -17.89
N GLN A 237 -9.22 8.62 -18.21
CA GLN A 237 -9.51 9.93 -18.78
C GLN A 237 -9.82 9.77 -20.28
N ALA A 238 -11.00 10.19 -20.70
CA ALA A 238 -11.35 10.25 -22.11
C ALA A 238 -10.88 11.59 -22.70
N GLY A 239 -9.98 11.52 -23.68
CA GLY A 239 -9.47 12.69 -24.40
C GLY A 239 -8.24 13.35 -23.72
N CYS A 240 -7.53 14.13 -24.53
CA CYS A 240 -6.33 14.86 -24.10
C CYS A 240 -6.61 16.34 -23.81
N ASP A 241 -7.86 16.73 -23.68
CA ASP A 241 -8.29 18.12 -23.51
C ASP A 241 -7.67 18.80 -22.27
N VAL A 242 -7.49 18.03 -21.19
CA VAL A 242 -6.85 18.54 -19.97
C VAL A 242 -5.40 18.94 -20.21
N ILE A 243 -4.72 18.25 -21.14
CA ILE A 243 -3.32 18.54 -21.50
C ILE A 243 -3.29 19.67 -22.53
N TYR A 244 -4.01 19.54 -23.67
CA TYR A 244 -3.88 20.45 -24.79
C TYR A 244 -4.75 21.73 -24.70
N LYS A 245 -5.82 21.72 -23.89
CA LYS A 245 -6.70 22.89 -23.70
C LYS A 245 -6.39 23.68 -22.42
N ASN A 246 -5.33 23.34 -21.69
CA ASN A 246 -4.88 24.11 -20.55
C ASN A 246 -4.46 25.51 -21.00
N ALA A 247 -4.74 26.54 -20.21
CA ALA A 247 -4.37 27.93 -20.50
C ALA A 247 -2.86 28.10 -20.75
N LEU A 248 -2.02 27.43 -19.92
CA LEU A 248 -0.58 27.45 -20.07
C LEU A 248 -0.10 26.86 -21.40
N VAL A 249 -0.67 25.73 -21.83
CA VAL A 249 -0.28 25.10 -23.10
C VAL A 249 -0.71 25.95 -24.29
N LYS A 250 -1.85 26.63 -24.21
CA LYS A 250 -2.29 27.57 -25.26
C LYS A 250 -1.35 28.77 -25.38
N GLU A 251 -0.92 29.36 -24.27
CA GLU A 251 0.04 30.44 -24.26
C GLU A 251 1.40 30.00 -24.79
N ILE A 252 1.92 28.87 -24.40
CA ILE A 252 3.17 28.30 -24.94
C ILE A 252 3.03 28.07 -26.44
N TYR A 253 1.90 27.52 -26.90
CA TYR A 253 1.66 27.30 -28.32
C TYR A 253 1.59 28.61 -29.12
N GLU A 254 0.98 29.67 -28.60
CA GLU A 254 0.94 30.97 -29.24
C GLU A 254 2.36 31.59 -29.33
N ILE A 255 3.15 31.50 -28.27
CA ILE A 255 4.53 31.99 -28.27
C ILE A 255 5.43 31.19 -29.23
N SER A 256 5.25 29.86 -29.27
CA SER A 256 6.05 28.98 -30.14
C SER A 256 5.77 29.16 -31.64
N LYS A 257 4.72 29.87 -32.03
CA LYS A 257 4.48 30.24 -33.44
C LYS A 257 5.50 31.28 -33.96
N ASP A 258 5.98 32.10 -33.06
CA ASP A 258 6.89 33.22 -33.40
C ASP A 258 8.35 32.93 -33.00
N ASP A 259 8.61 31.82 -32.28
CA ASP A 259 9.95 31.46 -31.77
C ASP A 259 10.18 29.93 -31.85
N ASP A 260 11.08 29.55 -32.79
CA ASP A 260 11.53 28.16 -32.99
C ASP A 260 12.60 27.71 -31.96
N GLY A 261 12.81 28.47 -30.90
CA GLY A 261 13.83 28.22 -29.89
C GLY A 261 13.50 27.00 -29.00
N LEU A 262 14.55 26.41 -28.42
CA LEU A 262 14.39 25.37 -27.39
C LEU A 262 13.97 26.01 -26.06
N TRP A 263 12.92 25.50 -25.49
CA TRP A 263 12.34 25.99 -24.23
C TRP A 263 12.95 25.29 -23.03
N LEU A 264 13.50 26.03 -22.07
CA LEU A 264 13.91 25.56 -20.77
C LEU A 264 12.85 25.99 -19.76
N VAL A 265 12.25 25.00 -19.05
CA VAL A 265 11.30 25.30 -17.97
C VAL A 265 12.01 25.20 -16.63
N GLU A 266 12.16 26.33 -15.97
CA GLU A 266 12.64 26.39 -14.58
C GLU A 266 11.47 26.34 -13.61
N GLY A 267 11.43 25.32 -12.73
CA GLY A 267 10.38 25.18 -11.72
C GLY A 267 10.63 24.05 -10.74
N LYS A 268 9.98 24.12 -9.59
CA LYS A 268 10.05 23.05 -8.56
C LYS A 268 9.40 21.73 -9.01
N PHE A 269 8.57 21.77 -10.05
CA PHE A 269 7.95 20.58 -10.64
C PHE A 269 8.38 20.51 -12.11
N PRO A 270 9.04 19.45 -12.54
CA PRO A 270 9.31 19.26 -13.95
C PRO A 270 7.97 19.21 -14.69
N LEU A 271 7.75 20.13 -15.60
CA LEU A 271 6.60 20.12 -16.53
C LEU A 271 6.80 19.01 -17.58
N THR A 272 7.20 17.82 -17.12
CA THR A 272 7.49 16.66 -17.98
C THR A 272 6.27 16.14 -18.74
N ASN A 273 5.10 16.72 -18.50
CA ASN A 273 3.85 16.32 -19.14
C ASN A 273 3.32 17.35 -20.14
N ILE A 274 4.09 18.36 -20.49
CA ILE A 274 3.73 19.24 -21.59
C ILE A 274 4.31 18.63 -22.86
N PRO A 275 3.48 18.11 -23.77
CA PRO A 275 3.96 17.75 -25.10
C PRO A 275 4.38 19.02 -25.82
N ILE A 276 5.66 19.13 -26.09
CA ILE A 276 6.26 20.14 -26.94
C ILE A 276 6.16 19.68 -28.38
#